data_e2dd4c65a631cd2175f7ac985f9b5c43
#
_entry.id   e2dd4c65a631cd2175f7ac985f9b5c43
#
_cell.length_a   1.000
_cell.length_b   1.000
_cell.length_c   1.000
_cell.angle_alpha   90.00
_cell.angle_beta   90.00
_cell.angle_gamma   90.00
#
_symmetry.space_group_name_H-M   'P 1'
#
loop_
_entity.id
_entity.type
_entity.pdbx_description
1 polymer ?
#
loop_
_entity_poly.entity_id
_entity_poly.type
_entity_poly.pdbx_seq_one_letter_code
_entity_poly.pdbx_strand_id
1 'polypeptide(L)'
;MDATAVKRYLNDLHDRITAAVEAADTAKFRRDPWARPEGGGGESRILSEGAVFERAGVSFSHVFGDKLPPSASNARPEIAGAPFEAMGLSLVFHPRNPHAPTTHCNVRFLVASPSAGPAVWWFGGGFDLTPYYAYDEDVLHWHRTARDACRPLGADAYRKYKEWCDRYFFLPHRNETRGVGGLFFDDLNEGGFERSFGFLDRKSTRLNSSHQVQSRMPSSA
;
A
#
# COMPACT_ATOMS: atom_id res chain seq x y z
N MET A 1 18.82 4.06 9.89
CA MET A 1 17.82 3.21 9.25
C MET A 1 17.63 1.96 10.11
N ASP A 2 16.39 1.62 10.45
CA ASP A 2 16.04 0.47 11.31
C ASP A 2 15.02 -0.42 10.60
N ALA A 3 15.49 -1.43 9.86
CA ALA A 3 14.66 -2.39 9.13
C ALA A 3 13.80 -3.24 10.08
N THR A 4 14.29 -3.51 11.30
CA THR A 4 13.55 -4.27 12.33
C THR A 4 12.32 -3.49 12.79
N ALA A 5 12.43 -2.18 12.98
CA ALA A 5 11.29 -1.33 13.33
C ALA A 5 10.25 -1.30 12.20
N VAL A 6 10.68 -1.24 10.93
CA VAL A 6 9.78 -1.32 9.77
C VAL A 6 9.05 -2.66 9.73
N LYS A 7 9.76 -3.77 9.90
CA LYS A 7 9.16 -5.11 9.93
C LYS A 7 8.10 -5.23 11.01
N ARG A 8 8.42 -4.80 12.23
CA ARG A 8 7.47 -4.83 13.36
C ARG A 8 6.23 -4.01 13.07
N TYR A 9 6.41 -2.79 12.53
CA TYR A 9 5.31 -1.92 12.14
C TYR A 9 4.40 -2.55 11.08
N LEU A 10 4.97 -3.16 10.02
CA LEU A 10 4.20 -3.78 8.96
C LEU A 10 3.42 -5.01 9.43
N ASN A 11 3.98 -5.80 10.37
CA ASN A 11 3.26 -6.92 10.97
C ASN A 11 2.09 -6.43 11.86
N ASP A 12 2.32 -5.42 12.71
CA ASP A 12 1.26 -4.81 13.50
C ASP A 12 0.16 -4.22 12.62
N LEU A 13 0.54 -3.55 11.53
CA LEU A 13 -0.41 -3.02 10.55
C LEU A 13 -1.23 -4.14 9.88
N HIS A 14 -0.60 -5.27 9.53
CA HIS A 14 -1.26 -6.46 9.00
C HIS A 14 -2.32 -6.98 9.95
N ASP A 15 -1.98 -7.11 11.24
CA ASP A 15 -2.91 -7.58 12.27
C ASP A 15 -4.06 -6.59 12.50
N ARG A 16 -3.78 -5.31 12.60
CA ARG A 16 -4.81 -4.26 12.79
C ARG A 16 -5.80 -4.20 11.63
N ILE A 17 -5.31 -4.24 10.39
CA ILE A 17 -6.17 -4.20 9.21
C ILE A 17 -7.07 -5.42 9.15
N THR A 18 -6.52 -6.62 9.33
CA THR A 18 -7.31 -7.85 9.27
C THR A 18 -8.34 -7.93 10.40
N ALA A 19 -7.98 -7.51 11.61
CA ALA A 19 -8.93 -7.42 12.72
C ALA A 19 -10.07 -6.43 12.46
N ALA A 20 -9.77 -5.28 11.87
CA ALA A 20 -10.79 -4.28 11.52
C ALA A 20 -11.76 -4.79 10.44
N VAL A 21 -11.25 -5.47 9.42
CA VAL A 21 -12.09 -6.09 8.37
C VAL A 21 -12.96 -7.19 8.96
N GLU A 22 -12.39 -8.06 9.80
CA GLU A 22 -13.14 -9.15 10.47
C GLU A 22 -14.20 -8.65 11.48
N ALA A 23 -14.01 -7.45 12.02
CA ALA A 23 -15.01 -6.81 12.87
C ALA A 23 -16.19 -6.24 12.05
N ALA A 24 -15.94 -5.90 10.80
CA ALA A 24 -16.95 -5.37 9.87
C ALA A 24 -17.65 -6.45 9.04
N ASP A 25 -17.16 -7.68 9.06
CA ASP A 25 -17.70 -8.80 8.26
C ASP A 25 -18.04 -10.01 9.14
N THR A 26 -18.87 -10.90 8.61
CA THR A 26 -19.17 -12.20 9.24
C THR A 26 -18.12 -13.27 8.94
N ALA A 27 -17.39 -13.11 7.83
CA ALA A 27 -16.33 -14.02 7.42
C ALA A 27 -14.99 -13.70 8.13
N LYS A 28 -14.11 -14.69 8.15
CA LYS A 28 -12.78 -14.61 8.73
C LYS A 28 -11.71 -14.80 7.66
N PHE A 29 -10.54 -14.21 7.88
CA PHE A 29 -9.40 -14.41 7.01
C PHE A 29 -8.84 -15.84 7.14
N ARG A 30 -8.67 -16.52 6.01
CA ARG A 30 -7.81 -17.70 5.92
C ARG A 30 -6.36 -17.23 5.81
N ARG A 31 -5.51 -17.76 6.67
CA ARG A 31 -4.06 -17.46 6.67
C ARG A 31 -3.34 -18.43 5.73
N ASP A 32 -2.44 -17.90 4.93
CA ASP A 32 -1.66 -18.64 3.95
C ASP A 32 -0.19 -18.21 4.03
N PRO A 33 0.59 -18.80 4.97
CA PRO A 33 2.02 -18.52 5.11
C PRO A 33 2.78 -19.18 3.95
N TRP A 34 3.82 -18.50 3.48
CA TRP A 34 4.68 -18.98 2.43
C TRP A 34 6.15 -18.64 2.69
N ALA A 35 7.07 -19.43 2.14
CA ALA A 35 8.50 -19.23 2.21
C ALA A 35 9.11 -19.27 0.80
N ARG A 36 10.23 -18.57 0.62
CA ARG A 36 10.99 -18.57 -0.64
C ARG A 36 12.28 -19.35 -0.48
N PRO A 37 12.65 -20.20 -1.46
CA PRO A 37 13.95 -20.90 -1.47
C PRO A 37 15.15 -19.94 -1.41
N GLU A 38 15.02 -18.77 -2.05
CA GLU A 38 16.08 -17.75 -2.12
C GLU A 38 16.19 -16.92 -0.83
N GLY A 39 15.31 -17.15 0.13
CA GLY A 39 15.30 -16.50 1.43
C GLY A 39 14.11 -15.57 1.65
N GLY A 40 13.61 -15.63 2.89
CA GLY A 40 12.46 -14.88 3.32
C GLY A 40 11.15 -15.60 3.07
N GLY A 41 10.05 -14.84 3.17
CA GLY A 41 8.70 -15.36 3.05
C GLY A 41 7.67 -14.30 3.40
N GLY A 42 6.47 -14.74 3.71
CA GLY A 42 5.38 -13.86 4.09
C GLY A 42 4.14 -14.61 4.52
N GLU A 43 3.06 -13.86 4.66
CA GLU A 43 1.74 -14.41 4.93
C GLU A 43 0.69 -13.63 4.14
N SER A 44 -0.09 -14.33 3.36
CA SER A 44 -1.31 -13.80 2.74
C SER A 44 -2.52 -14.14 3.60
N ARG A 45 -3.36 -13.16 3.88
CA ARG A 45 -4.66 -13.35 4.54
C ARG A 45 -5.74 -13.05 3.52
N ILE A 46 -6.61 -14.02 3.28
CA ILE A 46 -7.64 -13.98 2.24
C ILE A 46 -8.99 -14.23 2.87
N LEU A 47 -9.91 -13.29 2.70
CA LEU A 47 -11.32 -13.41 3.05
C LEU A 47 -12.12 -13.53 1.74
N SER A 48 -13.03 -14.47 1.69
CA SER A 48 -13.92 -14.68 0.55
C SER A 48 -15.35 -14.91 1.03
N GLU A 49 -16.30 -14.50 0.22
CA GLU A 49 -17.74 -14.72 0.42
C GLU A 49 -18.27 -14.17 1.75
N GLY A 50 -17.69 -13.04 2.23
CA GLY A 50 -18.19 -12.35 3.41
C GLY A 50 -19.50 -11.61 3.16
N ALA A 51 -20.17 -11.16 4.22
CA ALA A 51 -21.39 -10.39 4.11
C ALA A 51 -21.14 -8.97 3.54
N VAL A 52 -20.01 -8.38 3.88
CA VAL A 52 -19.60 -7.03 3.44
C VAL A 52 -18.64 -7.10 2.26
N PHE A 53 -17.62 -7.95 2.35
CA PHE A 53 -16.62 -8.10 1.31
C PHE A 53 -16.83 -9.41 0.54
N GLU A 54 -17.01 -9.29 -0.79
CA GLU A 54 -16.95 -10.45 -1.67
C GLU A 54 -15.57 -11.09 -1.60
N ARG A 55 -14.53 -10.26 -1.66
CA ARG A 55 -13.13 -10.67 -1.48
C ARG A 55 -12.34 -9.57 -0.78
N ALA A 56 -11.46 -9.97 0.11
CA ALA A 56 -10.46 -9.11 0.71
C ALA A 56 -9.14 -9.88 0.82
N GLY A 57 -8.06 -9.22 0.46
CA GLY A 57 -6.71 -9.78 0.59
C GLY A 57 -5.79 -8.79 1.28
N VAL A 58 -5.02 -9.27 2.26
CA VAL A 58 -3.95 -8.50 2.92
C VAL A 58 -2.72 -9.40 2.99
N SER A 59 -1.64 -8.97 2.36
CA SER A 59 -0.43 -9.79 2.25
C SER A 59 0.77 -9.03 2.79
N PHE A 60 1.48 -9.64 3.72
CA PHE A 60 2.79 -9.22 4.19
C PHE A 60 3.87 -10.05 3.50
N SER A 61 4.96 -9.41 3.11
CA SER A 61 6.16 -10.05 2.57
C SER A 61 7.43 -9.49 3.19
N HIS A 62 8.42 -10.36 3.41
CA HIS A 62 9.78 -9.99 3.79
C HIS A 62 10.74 -10.94 3.11
N VAL A 63 11.45 -10.45 2.10
CA VAL A 63 12.25 -11.27 1.19
C VAL A 63 13.66 -10.72 1.06
N PHE A 64 14.57 -11.61 0.76
CA PHE A 64 15.97 -11.34 0.49
C PHE A 64 16.34 -11.82 -0.91
N GLY A 65 17.40 -11.29 -1.47
CA GLY A 65 17.95 -11.77 -2.73
C GLY A 65 19.37 -11.27 -2.92
N ASP A 66 20.16 -12.10 -3.64
CA ASP A 66 21.56 -11.80 -3.93
C ASP A 66 21.72 -10.75 -5.03
N LYS A 67 20.67 -10.51 -5.82
CA LYS A 67 20.68 -9.54 -6.92
C LYS A 67 19.37 -8.76 -6.96
N LEU A 68 19.50 -7.44 -6.85
CA LEU A 68 18.39 -6.53 -7.04
C LEU A 68 17.82 -6.65 -8.46
N PRO A 69 16.49 -6.82 -8.63
CA PRO A 69 15.87 -6.89 -9.95
C PRO A 69 16.13 -5.62 -10.78
N PRO A 70 16.28 -5.74 -12.12
CA PRO A 70 16.48 -4.59 -13.00
C PRO A 70 15.42 -3.50 -12.83
N SER A 71 14.16 -3.87 -12.63
CA SER A 71 13.07 -2.94 -12.41
C SER A 71 13.25 -2.03 -11.18
N ALA A 72 14.00 -2.48 -10.17
CA ALA A 72 14.29 -1.70 -8.96
C ALA A 72 15.62 -0.94 -9.06
N SER A 73 16.50 -1.25 -10.03
CA SER A 73 17.80 -0.62 -10.22
C SER A 73 17.91 0.29 -11.45
N ASN A 74 16.90 0.32 -12.33
CA ASN A 74 16.94 1.13 -13.55
C ASN A 74 17.20 2.61 -13.30
N ALA A 75 16.65 3.17 -12.20
CA ALA A 75 16.90 4.55 -11.80
C ALA A 75 18.15 4.74 -10.94
N ARG A 76 18.85 3.64 -10.59
CA ARG A 76 19.98 3.60 -9.65
C ARG A 76 21.02 2.59 -10.12
N PRO A 77 21.76 2.89 -11.20
CA PRO A 77 22.74 1.94 -11.76
C PRO A 77 23.83 1.54 -10.76
N GLU A 78 24.14 2.39 -9.78
CA GLU A 78 25.16 2.17 -8.74
C GLU A 78 24.83 1.00 -7.78
N ILE A 79 23.56 0.60 -7.70
CA ILE A 79 23.13 -0.56 -6.90
C ILE A 79 22.68 -1.74 -7.76
N ALA A 80 22.92 -1.69 -9.07
CA ALA A 80 22.55 -2.78 -9.97
C ALA A 80 23.23 -4.08 -9.56
N GLY A 81 22.44 -5.14 -9.39
CA GLY A 81 22.95 -6.44 -8.99
C GLY A 81 23.40 -6.57 -7.53
N ALA A 82 23.19 -5.56 -6.69
CA ALA A 82 23.49 -5.64 -5.26
C ALA A 82 22.54 -6.61 -4.54
N PRO A 83 23.00 -7.28 -3.47
CA PRO A 83 22.10 -7.97 -2.55
C PRO A 83 21.07 -7.01 -1.96
N PHE A 84 19.87 -7.53 -1.67
CA PHE A 84 18.79 -6.69 -1.19
C PHE A 84 17.93 -7.38 -0.13
N GLU A 85 17.29 -6.54 0.67
CA GLU A 85 16.20 -6.87 1.58
C GLU A 85 15.00 -6.03 1.19
N ALA A 86 13.84 -6.66 1.01
CA ALA A 86 12.60 -5.95 0.71
C ALA A 86 11.47 -6.48 1.58
N MET A 87 10.68 -5.55 2.13
CA MET A 87 9.49 -5.90 2.88
C MET A 87 8.34 -4.99 2.53
N GLY A 88 7.13 -5.51 2.63
CA GLY A 88 5.95 -4.73 2.31
C GLY A 88 4.65 -5.36 2.78
N LEU A 89 3.63 -4.53 2.78
CA LEU A 89 2.24 -4.89 2.98
C LEU A 89 1.43 -4.42 1.78
N SER A 90 0.60 -5.29 1.24
CA SER A 90 -0.32 -4.97 0.16
C SER A 90 -1.73 -5.42 0.51
N LEU A 91 -2.74 -4.66 0.13
CA LEU A 91 -4.13 -5.04 0.31
C LEU A 91 -4.97 -4.67 -0.90
N VAL A 92 -6.03 -5.46 -1.11
CA VAL A 92 -7.14 -5.14 -2.01
C VAL A 92 -8.44 -5.55 -1.35
N PHE A 93 -9.43 -4.67 -1.35
CA PHE A 93 -10.77 -4.93 -0.84
C PHE A 93 -11.81 -4.76 -1.94
N HIS A 94 -12.62 -5.79 -2.13
CA HIS A 94 -13.75 -5.82 -3.06
C HIS A 94 -15.05 -5.94 -2.27
N PRO A 95 -15.74 -4.82 -1.97
CA PRO A 95 -17.03 -4.85 -1.33
C PRO A 95 -18.10 -5.51 -2.21
N ARG A 96 -19.10 -6.16 -1.59
CA ARG A 96 -20.28 -6.68 -2.31
C ARG A 96 -21.17 -5.56 -2.81
N ASN A 97 -21.31 -4.50 -2.01
CA ASN A 97 -22.11 -3.36 -2.40
C ASN A 97 -21.39 -2.56 -3.49
N PRO A 98 -21.93 -2.44 -4.72
CA PRO A 98 -21.29 -1.68 -5.80
C PRO A 98 -21.21 -0.18 -5.53
N HIS A 99 -21.93 0.34 -4.54
CA HIS A 99 -21.82 1.72 -4.09
C HIS A 99 -20.63 1.96 -3.15
N ALA A 100 -19.98 0.90 -2.67
CA ALA A 100 -18.74 0.97 -1.92
C ALA A 100 -17.56 0.66 -2.86
N PRO A 101 -16.56 1.54 -2.96
CA PRO A 101 -15.51 1.39 -3.96
C PRO A 101 -14.51 0.28 -3.60
N THR A 102 -13.96 -0.36 -4.63
CA THR A 102 -12.77 -1.19 -4.50
C THR A 102 -11.59 -0.32 -4.09
N THR A 103 -10.85 -0.78 -3.08
CA THR A 103 -9.70 -0.06 -2.52
C THR A 103 -8.44 -0.92 -2.63
N HIS A 104 -7.37 -0.33 -3.14
CA HIS A 104 -6.04 -0.91 -3.16
C HIS A 104 -5.07 -0.03 -2.34
N CYS A 105 -4.16 -0.67 -1.63
CA CYS A 105 -3.05 0.00 -0.97
C CYS A 105 -1.83 -0.90 -0.91
N ASN A 106 -0.65 -0.32 -1.06
CA ASN A 106 0.59 -0.99 -0.68
C ASN A 106 1.56 -0.02 -0.01
N VAL A 107 2.40 -0.57 0.85
CA VAL A 107 3.58 0.09 1.41
C VAL A 107 4.74 -0.89 1.32
N ARG A 108 5.93 -0.38 0.95
CA ARG A 108 7.12 -1.19 0.82
C ARG A 108 8.35 -0.45 1.31
N PHE A 109 9.31 -1.20 1.77
CA PHE A 109 10.63 -0.74 2.16
C PHE A 109 11.66 -1.63 1.50
N LEU A 110 12.69 -1.04 0.94
CA LEU A 110 13.76 -1.74 0.27
C LEU A 110 15.12 -1.21 0.74
N VAL A 111 16.04 -2.14 0.96
CA VAL A 111 17.45 -1.87 1.25
C VAL A 111 18.30 -2.64 0.25
N ALA A 112 19.17 -1.94 -0.46
CA ALA A 112 20.23 -2.53 -1.29
C ALA A 112 21.58 -2.36 -0.60
N SER A 113 22.37 -3.44 -0.57
CA SER A 113 23.67 -3.47 0.11
C SER A 113 24.78 -3.73 -0.93
N PRO A 114 25.24 -2.69 -1.66
CA PRO A 114 26.31 -2.85 -2.63
C PRO A 114 27.62 -3.28 -1.95
N SER A 115 28.49 -3.98 -2.69
CA SER A 115 29.79 -4.43 -2.19
C SER A 115 30.74 -3.27 -1.85
N ALA A 116 30.51 -2.10 -2.42
CA ALA A 116 31.27 -0.88 -2.15
C ALA A 116 30.28 0.26 -1.84
N GLY A 117 30.54 0.99 -0.75
CA GLY A 117 29.70 2.12 -0.33
C GLY A 117 28.64 1.77 0.71
N PRO A 118 27.87 2.74 1.16
CA PRO A 118 26.82 2.54 2.16
C PRO A 118 25.60 1.84 1.55
N ALA A 119 24.80 1.20 2.42
CA ALA A 119 23.51 0.67 2.04
C ALA A 119 22.57 1.79 1.56
N VAL A 120 21.87 1.53 0.46
CA VAL A 120 20.88 2.43 -0.12
C VAL A 120 19.49 1.91 0.22
N TRP A 121 18.64 2.78 0.74
CA TRP A 121 17.30 2.41 1.15
C TRP A 121 16.27 3.44 0.67
N TRP A 122 15.03 2.98 0.49
CA TRP A 122 13.89 3.86 0.21
C TRP A 122 12.57 3.20 0.58
N PHE A 123 11.57 4.04 0.73
CA PHE A 123 10.18 3.62 0.84
C PHE A 123 9.46 3.82 -0.48
N GLY A 124 8.55 2.93 -0.78
CA GLY A 124 7.59 3.03 -1.87
C GLY A 124 6.20 2.68 -1.41
N GLY A 125 5.23 2.97 -2.25
CA GLY A 125 3.86 2.61 -1.97
C GLY A 125 2.85 3.44 -2.73
N GLY A 126 1.60 3.15 -2.47
CA GLY A 126 0.51 3.86 -3.09
C GLY A 126 -0.81 3.42 -2.50
N PHE A 127 -1.86 4.12 -2.87
CA PHE A 127 -3.23 3.71 -2.69
C PHE A 127 -4.10 4.36 -3.76
N ASP A 128 -5.10 3.63 -4.21
CA ASP A 128 -6.05 4.10 -5.19
C ASP A 128 -7.44 3.54 -4.93
N LEU A 129 -8.43 4.25 -5.43
CA LEU A 129 -9.84 3.97 -5.27
C LEU A 129 -10.48 3.72 -6.63
N THR A 130 -11.19 2.60 -6.76
CA THR A 130 -11.87 2.23 -8.01
C THR A 130 -13.37 2.01 -7.74
N PRO A 131 -14.19 3.06 -7.81
CA PRO A 131 -15.64 2.93 -7.65
C PRO A 131 -16.29 2.33 -8.89
N TYR A 132 -17.36 1.54 -8.70
CA TYR A 132 -18.31 1.22 -9.78
C TYR A 132 -19.26 2.39 -10.02
N TYR A 133 -19.76 3.00 -8.94
CA TYR A 133 -20.56 4.23 -8.98
C TYR A 133 -19.75 5.31 -8.26
N ALA A 134 -19.28 6.32 -8.99
CA ALA A 134 -18.52 7.43 -8.43
C ALA A 134 -19.46 8.43 -7.77
N TYR A 135 -19.19 8.77 -6.53
CA TYR A 135 -19.83 9.84 -5.77
C TYR A 135 -18.82 10.95 -5.51
N ASP A 136 -19.16 12.17 -5.87
CA ASP A 136 -18.25 13.32 -5.72
C ASP A 136 -17.76 13.49 -4.29
N GLU A 137 -18.62 13.24 -3.30
CA GLU A 137 -18.29 13.35 -1.88
C GLU A 137 -17.18 12.36 -1.48
N ASP A 138 -17.27 11.11 -1.95
CA ASP A 138 -16.27 10.07 -1.67
C ASP A 138 -14.94 10.40 -2.34
N VAL A 139 -14.99 10.84 -3.60
CA VAL A 139 -13.80 11.27 -4.35
C VAL A 139 -13.12 12.46 -3.68
N LEU A 140 -13.88 13.47 -3.29
CA LEU A 140 -13.37 14.64 -2.60
C LEU A 140 -12.76 14.29 -1.23
N HIS A 141 -13.44 13.43 -0.46
CA HIS A 141 -12.93 12.95 0.83
C HIS A 141 -11.62 12.18 0.66
N TRP A 142 -11.57 11.26 -0.30
CA TRP A 142 -10.39 10.48 -0.64
C TRP A 142 -9.17 11.36 -0.96
N HIS A 143 -9.36 12.30 -1.87
CA HIS A 143 -8.27 13.19 -2.28
C HIS A 143 -7.88 14.23 -1.22
N ARG A 144 -8.82 14.69 -0.37
CA ARG A 144 -8.49 15.52 0.79
C ARG A 144 -7.63 14.75 1.78
N THR A 145 -8.00 13.51 2.10
CA THR A 145 -7.21 12.63 2.98
C THR A 145 -5.81 12.37 2.42
N ALA A 146 -5.71 12.11 1.12
CA ALA A 146 -4.44 11.93 0.41
C ALA A 146 -3.54 13.18 0.51
N ARG A 147 -4.10 14.36 0.24
CA ARG A 147 -3.40 15.63 0.32
C ARG A 147 -2.92 15.93 1.75
N ASP A 148 -3.79 15.69 2.73
CA ASP A 148 -3.45 15.91 4.14
C ASP A 148 -2.34 14.98 4.62
N ALA A 149 -2.29 13.74 4.12
CA ALA A 149 -1.20 12.82 4.39
C ALA A 149 0.15 13.33 3.82
N CYS A 150 0.11 14.01 2.67
CA CYS A 150 1.30 14.53 2.00
C CYS A 150 1.86 15.84 2.62
N ARG A 151 1.10 16.58 3.43
CA ARG A 151 1.52 17.88 4.00
C ARG A 151 2.94 17.90 4.59
N PRO A 152 3.40 16.89 5.36
CA PRO A 152 4.74 16.91 5.92
C PRO A 152 5.87 16.78 4.90
N LEU A 153 5.57 16.34 3.68
CA LEU A 153 6.54 16.20 2.59
C LEU A 153 6.71 17.48 1.76
N GLY A 154 5.79 18.43 1.90
CA GLY A 154 5.82 19.71 1.21
C GLY A 154 4.57 19.96 0.35
N ALA A 155 4.44 21.19 -0.15
CA ALA A 155 3.25 21.65 -0.86
C ALA A 155 2.96 20.88 -2.17
N ASP A 156 4.02 20.47 -2.89
CA ASP A 156 3.92 19.81 -4.19
C ASP A 156 3.78 18.28 -4.11
N ALA A 157 4.00 17.70 -2.93
CA ALA A 157 4.08 16.24 -2.77
C ALA A 157 2.79 15.54 -3.22
N TYR A 158 1.62 16.09 -2.86
CA TYR A 158 0.34 15.53 -3.29
C TYR A 158 0.19 15.54 -4.81
N ARG A 159 0.47 16.65 -5.48
CA ARG A 159 0.37 16.77 -6.94
C ARG A 159 1.31 15.78 -7.63
N LYS A 160 2.59 15.75 -7.21
CA LYS A 160 3.61 14.83 -7.72
C LYS A 160 3.17 13.36 -7.62
N TYR A 161 2.68 12.93 -6.46
CA TYR A 161 2.32 11.53 -6.23
C TYR A 161 0.97 11.16 -6.85
N LYS A 162 0.04 12.10 -6.95
CA LYS A 162 -1.23 11.91 -7.65
C LYS A 162 -1.00 11.73 -9.16
N GLU A 163 -0.23 12.59 -9.79
CA GLU A 163 0.13 12.48 -11.21
C GLU A 163 0.92 11.20 -11.49
N TRP A 164 1.78 10.78 -10.55
CA TRP A 164 2.50 9.52 -10.69
C TRP A 164 1.56 8.31 -10.58
N CYS A 165 0.59 8.36 -9.66
CA CYS A 165 -0.45 7.34 -9.53
C CYS A 165 -1.23 7.18 -10.84
N ASP A 166 -1.67 8.27 -11.44
CA ASP A 166 -2.44 8.26 -12.69
C ASP A 166 -1.66 7.62 -13.84
N ARG A 167 -0.37 7.95 -13.96
CA ARG A 167 0.50 7.33 -14.98
C ARG A 167 0.78 5.86 -14.72
N TYR A 168 1.05 5.50 -13.46
CA TYR A 168 1.42 4.13 -13.08
C TYR A 168 0.28 3.14 -13.26
N PHE A 169 -0.95 3.55 -12.93
CA PHE A 169 -2.15 2.74 -13.05
C PHE A 169 -2.99 3.06 -14.30
N PHE A 170 -2.41 3.74 -15.27
CA PHE A 170 -3.07 4.01 -16.54
C PHE A 170 -3.39 2.70 -17.26
N LEU A 171 -4.59 2.62 -17.84
CA LEU A 171 -5.11 1.46 -18.57
C LEU A 171 -5.07 1.76 -20.09
N PRO A 172 -3.97 1.42 -20.82
CA PRO A 172 -3.80 1.81 -22.22
C PRO A 172 -4.92 1.28 -23.14
N HIS A 173 -5.42 0.07 -22.85
CA HIS A 173 -6.47 -0.58 -23.64
C HIS A 173 -7.84 0.11 -23.50
N ARG A 174 -8.02 0.96 -22.49
CA ARG A 174 -9.25 1.74 -22.24
C ARG A 174 -9.03 3.24 -22.39
N ASN A 175 -7.77 3.67 -22.54
CA ASN A 175 -7.35 5.07 -22.57
C ASN A 175 -7.86 5.88 -21.38
N GLU A 176 -7.77 5.31 -20.17
CA GLU A 176 -8.22 5.93 -18.91
C GLU A 176 -7.31 5.61 -17.74
N THR A 177 -7.38 6.42 -16.69
CA THR A 177 -6.76 6.11 -15.41
C THR A 177 -7.57 5.04 -14.67
N ARG A 178 -6.94 4.24 -13.80
CA ARG A 178 -7.66 3.29 -12.95
C ARG A 178 -8.46 4.03 -11.87
N GLY A 179 -9.79 4.01 -11.99
CA GLY A 179 -10.70 4.65 -11.05
C GLY A 179 -10.43 6.16 -10.90
N VAL A 180 -10.52 6.65 -9.67
CA VAL A 180 -10.27 8.06 -9.34
C VAL A 180 -8.81 8.32 -8.94
N GLY A 181 -7.96 7.28 -8.98
CA GLY A 181 -6.57 7.36 -8.57
C GLY A 181 -6.37 7.48 -7.07
N GLY A 182 -5.31 8.13 -6.68
CA GLY A 182 -4.89 8.30 -5.30
C GLY A 182 -3.47 8.83 -5.22
N LEU A 183 -2.56 8.09 -4.56
CA LEU A 183 -1.13 8.40 -4.50
C LEU A 183 -0.30 7.21 -4.96
N PHE A 184 0.79 7.48 -5.66
CA PHE A 184 1.86 6.52 -5.87
C PHE A 184 3.21 7.21 -5.70
N PHE A 185 4.13 6.55 -5.01
CA PHE A 185 5.51 6.99 -4.85
C PHE A 185 6.43 5.77 -4.79
N ASP A 186 7.61 5.96 -5.30
CA ASP A 186 8.74 5.05 -5.20
C ASP A 186 9.99 5.91 -5.10
N ASP A 187 10.99 5.56 -4.31
CA ASP A 187 12.18 6.38 -4.06
C ASP A 187 12.10 7.35 -2.88
N LEU A 188 11.14 7.20 -1.96
CA LEU A 188 11.05 8.11 -0.83
C LEU A 188 12.15 7.82 0.20
N ASN A 189 13.16 8.68 0.24
CA ASN A 189 14.22 8.71 1.25
C ASN A 189 14.62 10.14 1.63
N GLU A 190 14.01 11.14 1.01
CA GLU A 190 14.28 12.57 1.26
C GLU A 190 13.93 12.98 2.69
N GLY A 191 14.83 13.70 3.34
CA GLY A 191 14.68 14.16 4.73
C GLY A 191 14.96 13.09 5.77
N GLY A 192 15.53 11.94 5.34
CA GLY A 192 15.99 10.87 6.23
C GLY A 192 14.92 9.84 6.60
N PHE A 193 15.39 8.82 7.31
CA PHE A 193 14.59 7.63 7.62
C PHE A 193 13.34 7.94 8.44
N GLU A 194 13.47 8.69 9.52
CA GLU A 194 12.37 8.99 10.44
C GLU A 194 11.23 9.76 9.77
N ARG A 195 11.57 10.72 8.89
CA ARG A 195 10.57 11.48 8.14
C ARG A 195 9.83 10.61 7.14
N SER A 196 10.56 9.78 6.40
CA SER A 196 10.01 8.88 5.39
C SER A 196 9.15 7.79 6.04
N PHE A 197 9.62 7.19 7.13
CA PHE A 197 8.89 6.18 7.90
C PHE A 197 7.63 6.78 8.56
N GLY A 198 7.74 7.97 9.15
CA GLY A 198 6.59 8.67 9.72
C GLY A 198 5.52 9.08 8.69
N PHE A 199 5.87 9.20 7.41
CA PHE A 199 4.90 9.39 6.34
C PHE A 199 4.10 8.10 6.09
N LEU A 200 4.74 6.93 6.08
CA LEU A 200 4.06 5.65 5.95
C LEU A 200 3.05 5.42 7.07
N ASP A 201 3.43 5.69 8.31
CA ASP A 201 2.56 5.52 9.46
C ASP A 201 1.30 6.37 9.36
N ARG A 202 1.42 7.65 9.06
CA ARG A 202 0.28 8.55 8.85
C ARG A 202 -0.61 8.13 7.70
N LYS A 203 -0.03 7.66 6.59
CA LYS A 203 -0.76 7.15 5.43
C LYS A 203 -1.62 5.94 5.82
N SER A 204 -1.02 4.96 6.48
CA SER A 204 -1.70 3.71 6.87
C SER A 204 -2.78 3.94 7.92
N THR A 205 -2.53 4.80 8.91
CA THR A 205 -3.48 5.14 9.97
C THR A 205 -4.68 5.93 9.43
N ARG A 206 -4.48 6.85 8.49
CA ARG A 206 -5.57 7.65 7.90
C ARG A 206 -6.41 6.86 6.91
N LEU A 207 -5.83 5.91 6.18
CA LEU A 207 -6.58 4.97 5.37
C LEU A 207 -7.52 4.11 6.22
N ASN A 208 -7.08 3.68 7.39
CA ASN A 208 -7.89 2.92 8.33
C ASN A 208 -9.09 3.74 8.88
N SER A 209 -8.93 5.06 9.02
CA SER A 209 -10.00 5.95 9.47
C SER A 209 -10.96 6.39 8.34
N SER A 210 -10.53 6.36 7.07
CA SER A 210 -11.40 6.66 5.92
C SER A 210 -12.37 5.51 5.57
N HIS A 211 -12.20 4.33 6.19
CA HIS A 211 -13.19 3.24 6.14
C HIS A 211 -14.50 3.54 6.87
N GLN A 212 -14.72 4.74 7.41
CA GLN A 212 -16.03 5.22 7.83
C GLN A 212 -17.05 5.43 6.68
N VAL A 213 -16.82 4.83 5.51
CA VAL A 213 -17.86 4.59 4.50
C VAL A 213 -18.98 3.65 5.01
N GLN A 214 -18.86 3.17 6.25
CA GLN A 214 -19.89 2.41 6.97
C GLN A 214 -21.23 3.15 7.16
N SER A 215 -21.27 4.46 6.97
CA SER A 215 -22.52 5.22 7.21
C SER A 215 -23.56 5.15 6.09
N ARG A 216 -23.28 4.44 5.00
CA ARG A 216 -24.23 4.26 3.88
C ARG A 216 -24.77 2.84 3.75
N MET A 217 -24.61 1.99 4.77
CA MET A 217 -25.40 0.77 4.81
C MET A 217 -26.85 1.15 5.14
N PRO A 218 -27.83 0.73 4.34
CA PRO A 218 -29.22 0.88 4.73
C PRO A 218 -29.38 0.15 6.06
N SER A 219 -29.86 0.85 7.09
CA SER A 219 -30.37 0.21 8.30
C SER A 219 -31.37 -0.83 7.82
N SER A 220 -31.10 -2.10 8.14
CA SER A 220 -32.02 -3.21 7.89
C SER A 220 -33.43 -2.82 8.37
N ALA A 221 -34.34 -2.64 7.42
CA ALA A 221 -35.76 -2.69 7.67
C ALA A 221 -36.20 -4.14 7.69
#